data_43df8c5f27195adf1c11c7897bc5d3ed
#
_entry.id   43df8c5f27195adf1c11c7897bc5d3ed
#
_cell.length_a   1.000
_cell.length_b   1.000
_cell.length_c   1.000
_cell.angle_alpha   90.00
_cell.angle_beta   90.00
_cell.angle_gamma   90.00
#
_symmetry.space_group_name_H-M   'P 1'
#
loop_
_entity.id
_entity.type
_entity.pdbx_description
1 polymer ?
#
loop_
_entity_poly.entity_id
_entity_poly.type
_entity_poly.pdbx_seq_one_letter_code
_entity_poly.pdbx_strand_id
1 'polypeptide(L)'
;MAAELPPYTHVPGITPHPIRDPAGHAYGKAIPRCPKPTIADWQSCWPLKEGRTLFEAGYYWEAHETWELAWATAGRHGPIADLIKGLIKLAAAGVKLYENQPIGVERHARRAADLFDIARQELGDTALGYSIPALIGIANDTAIKPPERSALPPGTPAPLLSLAKAHA
;
A
#
# COMPACT_ATOMS: atom_id res chain seq x y z
N MET A 1 19.73 6.39 6.83
CA MET A 1 19.43 5.20 7.65
C MET A 1 18.15 4.55 7.11
N ALA A 2 18.15 3.26 6.98
CA ALA A 2 16.90 2.55 6.70
C ALA A 2 15.94 2.76 7.88
N ALA A 3 14.69 3.12 7.60
CA ALA A 3 13.68 3.21 8.64
C ALA A 3 13.56 1.83 9.31
N GLU A 4 13.59 1.81 10.63
CA GLU A 4 13.42 0.58 11.39
C GLU A 4 11.99 0.06 11.18
N LEU A 5 11.86 -1.19 10.71
CA LEU A 5 10.56 -1.81 10.50
C LEU A 5 9.84 -2.01 11.84
N PRO A 6 8.50 -1.86 11.86
CA PRO A 6 7.72 -2.09 13.08
C PRO A 6 7.90 -3.51 13.63
N PRO A 7 7.75 -3.72 14.95
CA PRO A 7 7.91 -5.03 15.57
C PRO A 7 6.82 -6.05 15.17
N TYR A 8 5.70 -5.59 14.63
CA TYR A 8 4.64 -6.42 14.07
C TYR A 8 3.89 -5.67 12.97
N THR A 9 3.22 -6.40 12.07
CA THR A 9 2.25 -5.80 11.15
C THR A 9 0.84 -5.92 11.73
N HIS A 10 0.04 -4.87 11.61
CA HIS A 10 -1.29 -4.86 12.19
C HIS A 10 -2.26 -5.78 11.45
N VAL A 11 -2.92 -6.63 12.22
CA VAL A 11 -4.06 -7.44 11.79
C VAL A 11 -5.27 -7.02 12.61
N PRO A 12 -6.29 -6.39 11.99
CA PRO A 12 -7.45 -5.89 12.72
C PRO A 12 -8.12 -6.95 13.59
N GLY A 13 -8.41 -6.59 14.83
CA GLY A 13 -9.04 -7.47 15.81
C GLY A 13 -8.11 -8.49 16.47
N ILE A 14 -6.83 -8.58 16.08
CA ILE A 14 -5.88 -9.58 16.59
C ILE A 14 -4.69 -8.92 17.28
N THR A 15 -4.00 -7.99 16.59
CA THR A 15 -2.86 -7.26 17.15
C THR A 15 -3.28 -5.92 17.76
N PRO A 16 -2.46 -5.30 18.63
CA PRO A 16 -2.74 -3.95 19.10
C PRO A 16 -2.87 -2.96 17.94
N HIS A 17 -3.86 -2.08 18.01
CA HIS A 17 -4.01 -1.05 16.97
C HIS A 17 -2.81 -0.09 17.03
N PRO A 18 -2.04 0.08 15.94
CA PRO A 18 -0.76 0.79 15.99
C PRO A 18 -0.80 2.19 16.59
N ILE A 19 -1.89 2.93 16.35
CA ILE A 19 -2.01 4.33 16.72
C ILE A 19 -2.88 4.53 17.97
N ARG A 20 -3.95 3.73 18.13
CA ARG A 20 -4.97 3.95 19.17
C ARG A 20 -4.70 3.20 20.46
N ASP A 21 -4.01 2.07 20.38
CA ASP A 21 -3.69 1.24 21.52
C ASP A 21 -2.38 1.72 22.16
N PRO A 22 -2.31 1.91 23.47
CA PRO A 22 -1.04 2.25 24.15
C PRO A 22 0.09 1.24 23.89
N ALA A 23 -0.22 -0.01 23.57
CA ALA A 23 0.74 -1.03 23.16
C ALA A 23 1.06 -0.99 21.65
N GLY A 24 0.44 -0.08 20.89
CA GLY A 24 0.63 0.05 19.46
C GLY A 24 2.01 0.62 19.10
N HIS A 25 2.63 0.08 18.06
CA HIS A 25 3.99 0.47 17.67
C HIS A 25 4.14 1.93 17.19
N ALA A 26 3.05 2.61 16.87
CA ALA A 26 3.01 4.01 16.46
C ALA A 26 2.25 4.92 17.45
N TYR A 27 1.87 4.39 18.61
CA TYR A 27 1.15 5.14 19.63
C TYR A 27 1.95 6.38 20.09
N GLY A 28 1.30 7.54 20.05
CA GLY A 28 1.92 8.82 20.48
C GLY A 28 3.03 9.34 19.57
N LYS A 29 3.34 8.69 18.45
CA LYS A 29 4.34 9.17 17.50
C LYS A 29 3.79 10.32 16.65
N ALA A 30 4.59 11.39 16.50
CA ALA A 30 4.28 12.49 15.60
C ALA A 30 4.44 12.04 14.13
N ILE A 31 3.58 12.56 13.26
CA ILE A 31 3.66 12.34 11.82
C ILE A 31 4.42 13.52 11.20
N PRO A 32 5.57 13.29 10.51
CA PRO A 32 6.28 14.34 9.81
C PRO A 32 5.43 14.97 8.71
N ARG A 33 5.70 16.23 8.38
CA ARG A 33 5.05 16.89 7.25
C ARG A 33 5.31 16.11 5.96
N CYS A 34 4.25 15.90 5.19
CA CYS A 34 4.32 15.26 3.89
C CYS A 34 4.25 16.31 2.77
N PRO A 35 5.29 16.47 1.95
CA PRO A 35 5.22 17.32 0.76
C PRO A 35 4.20 16.77 -0.26
N LYS A 36 3.52 17.70 -0.96
CA LYS A 36 2.58 17.31 -2.02
C LYS A 36 3.33 16.66 -3.19
N PRO A 37 2.97 15.44 -3.60
CA PRO A 37 3.63 14.81 -4.73
C PRO A 37 3.23 15.46 -6.06
N THR A 38 4.21 15.60 -6.94
CA THR A 38 4.02 15.98 -8.34
C THR A 38 4.71 14.96 -9.24
N ILE A 39 4.41 14.96 -10.54
CA ILE A 39 5.11 14.07 -11.47
C ILE A 39 6.60 14.37 -11.53
N ALA A 40 6.99 15.64 -11.45
CA ALA A 40 8.39 16.06 -11.50
C ALA A 40 9.15 15.82 -10.18
N ASP A 41 8.47 15.89 -9.05
CA ASP A 41 9.07 15.76 -7.71
C ASP A 41 8.18 14.93 -6.76
N TRP A 42 7.99 13.67 -7.12
CA TRP A 42 7.30 12.71 -6.25
C TRP A 42 8.24 12.13 -5.19
N GLN A 43 9.55 12.15 -5.44
CA GLN A 43 10.55 11.56 -4.55
C GLN A 43 10.64 12.29 -3.20
N SER A 44 10.33 13.59 -3.16
CA SER A 44 10.28 14.36 -1.91
C SER A 44 9.07 14.02 -1.03
N CYS A 45 8.06 13.36 -1.59
CA CYS A 45 6.93 12.84 -0.86
C CYS A 45 7.31 11.53 -0.16
N TRP A 46 7.91 11.63 1.03
CA TRP A 46 8.47 10.49 1.76
C TRP A 46 7.50 9.31 1.95
N PRO A 47 6.15 9.50 2.11
CA PRO A 47 5.26 8.36 2.27
C PRO A 47 5.18 7.44 1.03
N LEU A 48 5.49 7.94 -0.17
CA LEU A 48 5.51 7.11 -1.36
C LEU A 48 6.61 6.06 -1.29
N LYS A 49 7.80 6.46 -0.85
CA LYS A 49 8.94 5.57 -0.70
C LYS A 49 8.79 4.65 0.52
N GLU A 50 8.40 5.20 1.66
CA GLU A 50 8.24 4.43 2.90
C GLU A 50 7.12 3.39 2.78
N GLY A 51 5.96 3.78 2.22
CA GLY A 51 4.86 2.87 1.98
C GLY A 51 5.26 1.69 1.10
N ARG A 52 6.08 1.93 0.07
CA ARG A 52 6.64 0.87 -0.77
C ARG A 52 7.57 -0.06 0.01
N THR A 53 8.46 0.47 0.84
CA THR A 53 9.35 -0.33 1.69
C THR A 53 8.54 -1.23 2.63
N LEU A 54 7.53 -0.68 3.27
CA LEU A 54 6.61 -1.43 4.15
C LEU A 54 5.85 -2.51 3.38
N PHE A 55 5.32 -2.18 2.22
CA PHE A 55 4.59 -3.13 1.38
C PHE A 55 5.46 -4.32 0.96
N GLU A 56 6.66 -4.07 0.45
CA GLU A 56 7.59 -5.11 0.04
C GLU A 56 8.04 -6.01 1.20
N ALA A 57 8.03 -5.50 2.42
CA ALA A 57 8.35 -6.26 3.63
C ALA A 57 7.13 -6.99 4.23
N GLY A 58 5.93 -6.84 3.64
CA GLY A 58 4.71 -7.49 4.11
C GLY A 58 3.95 -6.73 5.20
N TYR A 59 4.27 -5.47 5.43
CA TYR A 59 3.56 -4.58 6.37
C TYR A 59 2.42 -3.85 5.63
N TYR A 60 1.38 -4.58 5.24
CA TYR A 60 0.35 -4.05 4.34
C TYR A 60 -0.55 -3.01 5.01
N TRP A 61 -0.90 -3.17 6.29
CA TRP A 61 -1.69 -2.18 7.00
C TRP A 61 -0.91 -0.86 7.14
N GLU A 62 0.36 -0.96 7.52
CA GLU A 62 1.25 0.18 7.70
C GLU A 62 1.53 0.88 6.35
N ALA A 63 1.71 0.13 5.28
CA ALA A 63 1.83 0.69 3.92
C ALA A 63 0.56 1.45 3.51
N HIS A 64 -0.62 0.87 3.78
CA HIS A 64 -1.91 1.51 3.54
C HIS A 64 -2.00 2.87 4.26
N GLU A 65 -1.74 2.91 5.56
CA GLU A 65 -1.78 4.15 6.36
C GLU A 65 -0.76 5.18 5.87
N THR A 66 0.45 4.74 5.53
CA THR A 66 1.51 5.62 5.03
C THR A 66 1.13 6.23 3.68
N TRP A 67 0.59 5.46 2.76
CA TRP A 67 0.11 5.97 1.47
C TRP A 67 -1.15 6.85 1.59
N GLU A 68 -1.98 6.64 2.61
CA GLU A 68 -3.11 7.55 2.89
C GLU A 68 -2.63 9.00 3.15
N LEU A 69 -1.45 9.19 3.75
CA LEU A 69 -0.85 10.51 3.92
C LEU A 69 -0.52 11.16 2.57
N ALA A 70 0.11 10.41 1.67
CA ALA A 70 0.43 10.89 0.33
C ALA A 70 -0.85 11.21 -0.48
N TRP A 71 -1.86 10.34 -0.39
CA TRP A 71 -3.15 10.52 -1.04
C TRP A 71 -3.87 11.79 -0.56
N ALA A 72 -3.91 12.02 0.75
CA ALA A 72 -4.49 13.21 1.34
C ALA A 72 -3.77 14.48 0.88
N THR A 73 -2.43 14.45 0.88
CA THR A 73 -1.59 15.57 0.44
C THR A 73 -1.70 15.82 -1.07
N ALA A 74 -1.94 14.78 -1.87
CA ALA A 74 -2.24 14.91 -3.30
C ALA A 74 -3.62 15.55 -3.58
N GLY A 75 -4.43 15.78 -2.57
CA GLY A 75 -5.74 16.44 -2.67
C GLY A 75 -6.91 15.47 -2.81
N ARG A 76 -6.70 14.18 -2.71
CA ARG A 76 -7.71 13.09 -2.78
C ARG A 76 -8.40 12.93 -4.13
N HIS A 77 -8.09 13.76 -5.11
CA HIS A 77 -8.69 13.77 -6.45
C HIS A 77 -7.63 13.96 -7.52
N GLY A 78 -7.91 13.48 -8.71
CA GLY A 78 -7.05 13.58 -9.87
C GLY A 78 -6.14 12.37 -10.08
N PRO A 79 -5.40 12.32 -11.20
CA PRO A 79 -4.72 11.11 -11.63
C PRO A 79 -3.60 10.64 -10.69
N ILE A 80 -2.86 11.56 -10.05
CA ILE A 80 -1.86 11.19 -9.04
C ILE A 80 -2.54 10.56 -7.82
N ALA A 81 -3.62 11.17 -7.33
CA ALA A 81 -4.39 10.64 -6.21
C ALA A 81 -5.01 9.27 -6.55
N ASP A 82 -5.49 9.06 -7.76
CA ASP A 82 -6.04 7.79 -8.23
C ASP A 82 -4.97 6.69 -8.26
N LEU A 83 -3.77 7.00 -8.74
CA LEU A 83 -2.64 6.08 -8.72
C LEU A 83 -2.28 5.67 -7.28
N ILE A 84 -2.17 6.63 -6.38
CA ILE A 84 -1.87 6.36 -4.97
C ILE A 84 -3.02 5.55 -4.33
N LYS A 85 -4.28 5.86 -4.64
CA LYS A 85 -5.43 5.11 -4.13
C LYS A 85 -5.43 3.66 -4.61
N GLY A 86 -4.95 3.41 -5.83
CA GLY A 86 -4.72 2.06 -6.34
C GLY A 86 -3.70 1.28 -5.49
N LEU A 87 -2.58 1.91 -5.13
CA LEU A 87 -1.58 1.32 -4.22
C LEU A 87 -2.18 1.02 -2.84
N ILE A 88 -2.98 1.94 -2.30
CA ILE A 88 -3.71 1.76 -1.03
C ILE A 88 -4.64 0.55 -1.12
N LYS A 89 -5.33 0.36 -2.24
CA LYS A 89 -6.22 -0.80 -2.44
C LYS A 89 -5.46 -2.11 -2.53
N LEU A 90 -4.27 -2.14 -3.15
CA LEU A 90 -3.41 -3.33 -3.12
C LEU A 90 -2.94 -3.65 -1.69
N ALA A 91 -2.56 -2.65 -0.91
CA ALA A 91 -2.22 -2.85 0.50
C ALA A 91 -3.42 -3.38 1.30
N ALA A 92 -4.62 -2.85 1.06
CA ALA A 92 -5.85 -3.36 1.67
C ALA A 92 -6.12 -4.84 1.30
N ALA A 93 -5.83 -5.24 0.06
CA ALA A 93 -5.90 -6.64 -0.34
C ALA A 93 -4.91 -7.50 0.48
N GLY A 94 -3.70 -7.01 0.72
CA GLY A 94 -2.71 -7.67 1.59
C GLY A 94 -3.20 -7.85 3.03
N VAL A 95 -3.85 -6.84 3.60
CA VAL A 95 -4.50 -6.95 4.93
C VAL A 95 -5.57 -8.04 4.92
N LYS A 96 -6.38 -8.13 3.86
CA LYS A 96 -7.41 -9.18 3.71
C LYS A 96 -6.84 -10.58 3.54
N LEU A 97 -5.63 -10.71 2.99
CA LEU A 97 -4.89 -12.00 3.00
C LEU A 97 -4.60 -12.43 4.45
N TYR A 98 -4.11 -11.53 5.30
CA TYR A 98 -3.85 -11.85 6.70
C TYR A 98 -5.12 -12.16 7.51
N GLU A 99 -6.25 -11.55 7.16
CA GLU A 99 -7.55 -11.81 7.77
C GLU A 99 -8.23 -13.07 7.23
N ASN A 100 -7.63 -13.74 6.23
CA ASN A 100 -8.22 -14.90 5.54
C ASN A 100 -9.60 -14.60 4.94
N GLN A 101 -9.72 -13.44 4.28
CA GLN A 101 -10.96 -12.96 3.66
C GLN A 101 -10.81 -12.87 2.13
N PRO A 102 -10.93 -13.98 1.39
CA PRO A 102 -10.66 -14.02 -0.05
C PRO A 102 -11.57 -13.10 -0.88
N ILE A 103 -12.82 -12.91 -0.49
CA ILE A 103 -13.74 -11.97 -1.16
C ILE A 103 -13.24 -10.53 -1.01
N GLY A 104 -12.71 -10.16 0.15
CA GLY A 104 -12.10 -8.86 0.38
C GLY A 104 -10.84 -8.65 -0.45
N VAL A 105 -10.01 -9.68 -0.59
CA VAL A 105 -8.81 -9.66 -1.45
C VAL A 105 -9.20 -9.36 -2.89
N GLU A 106 -10.13 -10.12 -3.45
CA GLU A 106 -10.59 -9.93 -4.82
C GLU A 106 -11.17 -8.53 -5.04
N ARG A 107 -12.05 -8.08 -4.15
CA ARG A 107 -12.69 -6.77 -4.25
C ARG A 107 -11.67 -5.62 -4.25
N HIS A 108 -10.72 -5.64 -3.33
CA HIS A 108 -9.70 -4.61 -3.24
C HIS A 108 -8.73 -4.65 -4.44
N ALA A 109 -8.32 -5.83 -4.87
CA ALA A 109 -7.43 -5.98 -6.01
C ALA A 109 -8.10 -5.52 -7.33
N ARG A 110 -9.36 -5.85 -7.57
CA ARG A 110 -10.11 -5.34 -8.73
C ARG A 110 -10.23 -3.82 -8.69
N ARG A 111 -10.55 -3.26 -7.54
CA ARG A 111 -10.64 -1.80 -7.39
C ARG A 111 -9.29 -1.12 -7.63
N ALA A 112 -8.19 -1.75 -7.22
CA ALA A 112 -6.84 -1.26 -7.52
C ALA A 112 -6.60 -1.21 -9.03
N ALA A 113 -6.91 -2.29 -9.75
CA ALA A 113 -6.77 -2.34 -11.21
C ALA A 113 -7.55 -1.23 -11.91
N ASP A 114 -8.81 -1.01 -11.52
CA ASP A 114 -9.65 0.06 -12.06
C ASP A 114 -9.03 1.45 -11.84
N LEU A 115 -8.52 1.72 -10.64
CA LEU A 115 -7.89 3.00 -10.29
C LEU A 115 -6.59 3.22 -11.07
N PHE A 116 -5.78 2.18 -11.26
CA PHE A 116 -4.58 2.26 -12.08
C PHE A 116 -4.92 2.54 -13.55
N ASP A 117 -5.97 1.92 -14.08
CA ASP A 117 -6.41 2.16 -15.46
C ASP A 117 -6.91 3.60 -15.64
N ILE A 118 -7.69 4.11 -14.70
CA ILE A 118 -8.13 5.52 -14.69
C ILE A 118 -6.93 6.46 -14.67
N ALA A 119 -5.97 6.23 -13.78
CA ALA A 119 -4.77 7.05 -13.67
C ALA A 119 -3.92 7.02 -14.96
N ARG A 120 -3.80 5.84 -15.58
CA ARG A 120 -3.05 5.64 -16.83
C ARG A 120 -3.56 6.51 -17.98
N GLN A 121 -4.85 6.73 -18.07
CA GLN A 121 -5.47 7.52 -19.15
C GLN A 121 -4.92 8.95 -19.19
N GLU A 122 -4.57 9.53 -18.05
CA GLU A 122 -4.03 10.89 -17.95
C GLU A 122 -2.50 10.93 -17.73
N LEU A 123 -1.94 9.97 -16.98
CA LEU A 123 -0.51 9.93 -16.64
C LEU A 123 0.35 9.20 -17.67
N GLY A 124 -0.25 8.37 -18.54
CA GLY A 124 0.48 7.47 -19.42
C GLY A 124 0.94 6.19 -18.72
N ASP A 125 1.97 5.54 -19.27
CA ASP A 125 2.40 4.22 -18.82
C ASP A 125 3.35 4.27 -17.61
N THR A 126 3.92 5.41 -17.29
CA THR A 126 4.91 5.53 -16.21
C THR A 126 4.62 6.78 -15.35
N ALA A 127 4.51 6.60 -14.06
CA ALA A 127 4.38 7.69 -13.08
C ALA A 127 4.80 7.23 -11.68
N LEU A 128 5.27 8.17 -10.86
CA LEU A 128 5.67 7.93 -9.46
C LEU A 128 6.64 6.75 -9.28
N GLY A 129 7.49 6.50 -10.26
CA GLY A 129 8.45 5.39 -10.24
C GLY A 129 7.85 4.02 -10.56
N TYR A 130 6.64 3.95 -11.11
CA TYR A 130 5.96 2.71 -11.49
C TYR A 130 5.63 2.63 -12.97
N SER A 131 5.68 1.41 -13.51
CA SER A 131 4.97 1.02 -14.72
C SER A 131 3.51 0.77 -14.36
N ILE A 132 2.60 1.61 -14.84
CA ILE A 132 1.17 1.46 -14.53
C ILE A 132 0.58 0.20 -15.17
N PRO A 133 0.92 -0.19 -16.42
CA PRO A 133 0.49 -1.49 -16.96
C PRO A 133 0.91 -2.68 -16.09
N ALA A 134 2.12 -2.65 -15.53
CA ALA A 134 2.57 -3.71 -14.63
C ALA A 134 1.81 -3.71 -13.30
N LEU A 135 1.47 -2.54 -12.73
CA LEU A 135 0.59 -2.45 -11.56
C LEU A 135 -0.79 -3.05 -11.83
N ILE A 136 -1.37 -2.76 -13.00
CA ILE A 136 -2.65 -3.36 -13.42
C ILE A 136 -2.54 -4.89 -13.47
N GLY A 137 -1.45 -5.40 -14.04
CA GLY A 137 -1.18 -6.84 -14.09
C GLY A 137 -1.11 -7.47 -12.70
N ILE A 138 -0.36 -6.87 -11.79
CA ILE A 138 -0.23 -7.33 -10.39
C ILE A 138 -1.61 -7.35 -9.70
N ALA A 139 -2.40 -6.29 -9.86
CA ALA A 139 -3.72 -6.20 -9.26
C ALA A 139 -4.68 -7.27 -9.82
N ASN A 140 -4.70 -7.49 -11.14
CA ASN A 140 -5.51 -8.51 -11.77
C ASN A 140 -5.08 -9.91 -11.34
N ASP A 141 -3.79 -10.21 -11.31
CA ASP A 141 -3.27 -11.50 -10.86
C ASP A 141 -3.65 -11.77 -9.40
N THR A 142 -3.56 -10.78 -8.54
CA THR A 142 -3.98 -10.87 -7.14
C THR A 142 -5.48 -11.16 -7.00
N ALA A 143 -6.32 -10.58 -7.86
CA ALA A 143 -7.76 -10.82 -7.85
C ALA A 143 -8.12 -12.22 -8.35
N ILE A 144 -7.44 -12.71 -9.41
CA ILE A 144 -7.76 -13.99 -10.06
C ILE A 144 -7.16 -15.15 -9.28
N LYS A 145 -5.91 -15.03 -8.85
CA LYS A 145 -5.17 -16.04 -8.12
C LYS A 145 -4.45 -15.41 -6.93
N PRO A 146 -5.17 -15.14 -5.83
CA PRO A 146 -4.55 -14.58 -4.64
C PRO A 146 -3.49 -15.53 -4.10
N PRO A 147 -2.36 -15.02 -3.56
CA PRO A 147 -1.37 -15.85 -2.90
C PRO A 147 -1.96 -16.55 -1.67
N GLU A 148 -1.39 -17.70 -1.31
CA GLU A 148 -1.79 -18.41 -0.12
C GLU A 148 -1.45 -17.61 1.13
N ARG A 149 -2.32 -17.73 2.15
CA ARG A 149 -2.09 -17.14 3.45
C ARG A 149 -0.82 -17.71 4.09
N SER A 150 -0.05 -16.84 4.72
CA SER A 150 1.08 -17.26 5.55
C SER A 150 0.62 -18.10 6.74
N ALA A 151 1.32 -19.21 7.00
CA ALA A 151 1.14 -20.02 8.20
C ALA A 151 1.80 -19.41 9.45
N LEU A 152 2.46 -18.27 9.35
CA LEU A 152 3.13 -17.58 10.44
C LEU A 152 2.11 -17.05 11.46
N PRO A 153 2.53 -16.87 12.73
CA PRO A 153 1.67 -16.27 13.75
C PRO A 153 1.14 -14.91 13.32
N PRO A 154 -0.11 -14.54 13.69
CA PRO A 154 -0.68 -13.23 13.37
C PRO A 154 0.23 -12.09 13.82
N GLY A 155 0.41 -11.08 12.94
CA GLY A 155 1.32 -9.97 13.20
C GLY A 155 2.74 -10.19 12.69
N THR A 156 3.11 -11.40 12.28
CA THR A 156 4.38 -11.66 11.60
C THR A 156 4.26 -11.25 10.12
N PRO A 157 5.07 -10.29 9.64
CA PRO A 157 5.01 -9.87 8.24
C PRO A 157 5.49 -10.98 7.31
N ALA A 158 4.82 -11.11 6.17
CA ALA A 158 5.20 -12.02 5.08
C ALA A 158 5.01 -11.30 3.75
N PRO A 159 6.02 -11.25 2.87
CA PRO A 159 5.94 -10.57 1.58
C PRO A 159 5.15 -11.41 0.56
N LEU A 160 3.83 -11.48 0.72
CA LEU A 160 2.92 -12.25 -0.13
C LEU A 160 2.64 -11.56 -1.46
N LEU A 161 2.66 -10.24 -1.49
CA LEU A 161 2.50 -9.39 -2.66
C LEU A 161 3.79 -8.58 -2.88
N SER A 162 4.12 -8.30 -4.13
CA SER A 162 5.28 -7.47 -4.48
C SER A 162 4.97 -6.54 -5.64
N LEU A 163 5.51 -5.33 -5.59
CA LEU A 163 5.49 -4.34 -6.66
C LEU A 163 6.77 -4.34 -7.50
N ALA A 164 7.70 -5.27 -7.24
CA ALA A 164 9.03 -5.28 -7.88
C ALA A 164 8.96 -5.28 -9.41
N LYS A 165 8.01 -6.02 -10.01
CA LYS A 165 7.81 -6.07 -11.46
C LYS A 165 7.26 -4.77 -12.06
N ALA A 166 6.75 -3.87 -11.23
CA ALA A 166 6.19 -2.58 -11.65
C ALA A 166 7.16 -1.41 -11.45
N HIS A 167 8.39 -1.65 -11.02
CA HIS A 167 9.38 -0.59 -10.90
C HIS A 167 9.78 -0.07 -12.29
N ALA A 168 9.67 1.22 -12.47
CA ALA A 168 10.10 1.92 -13.68
C ALA A 168 11.47 2.57 -13.50
#